data_d758a37570d9e9c33ae40d5ac8e634d6
#
_entry.id   d758a37570d9e9c33ae40d5ac8e634d6
#
_cell.length_a   1.000
_cell.length_b   1.000
_cell.length_c   1.000
_cell.angle_alpha   90.00
_cell.angle_beta   90.00
_cell.angle_gamma   90.00
#
_symmetry.space_group_name_H-M   'P 1'
#
loop_
_entity.id
_entity.type
_entity.pdbx_description
1 polymer ?
#
loop_
_entity_poly.entity_id
_entity_poly.type
_entity_poly.pdbx_seq_one_letter_code
_entity_poly.pdbx_strand_id
1 'polypeptide(L)'
;ASGLIGNYAMPPESLMMAMVFRSLFLLCMRVPIVLGLAAAQGLLEWQNALLFIAMSPICALGGVAVGLFFAPFTLVSGDLKLAVGVIARPMLYLSGAVFPLTGGLAIFKHGNPVALTIEELRFCLLSPSLSHILPLFYVALGIMALFCVSWFAYHRTMRAYV
;
A
#
# COMPACT_ATOMS: atom_id res chain seq x y z
N ALA A 1 -14.88 14.95 -1.80
CA ALA A 1 -14.22 14.86 -3.12
C ALA A 1 -15.20 14.89 -4.28
N SER A 2 -16.42 14.35 -4.15
CA SER A 2 -17.46 14.36 -5.19
C SER A 2 -17.92 15.77 -5.59
N GLY A 3 -17.92 16.73 -4.67
CA GLY A 3 -18.26 18.12 -4.94
C GLY A 3 -17.20 18.91 -5.73
N LEU A 4 -15.93 18.48 -5.67
CA LEU A 4 -14.84 19.14 -6.41
C LEU A 4 -14.83 18.77 -7.90
N ILE A 5 -15.22 17.53 -8.23
CA ILE A 5 -15.26 17.06 -9.63
C ILE A 5 -16.43 17.71 -10.38
N GLY A 6 -17.58 17.90 -9.72
CA GLY A 6 -18.75 18.52 -10.34
C GLY A 6 -18.68 20.03 -10.52
N ASN A 7 -17.97 20.74 -9.62
CA ASN A 7 -17.94 22.22 -9.63
C ASN A 7 -16.72 22.83 -10.35
N TYR A 8 -15.63 22.07 -10.56
CA TYR A 8 -14.36 22.63 -11.06
C TYR A 8 -13.81 21.94 -12.30
N ALA A 9 -14.54 21.16 -13.05
CA ALA A 9 -14.05 20.49 -14.28
C ALA A 9 -12.58 19.98 -14.16
N MET A 10 -12.19 19.49 -12.96
CA MET A 10 -10.84 18.99 -12.73
C MET A 10 -10.65 17.65 -13.44
N PRO A 11 -9.57 17.48 -14.21
CA PRO A 11 -9.31 16.20 -14.83
C PRO A 11 -9.11 15.12 -13.74
N PRO A 12 -9.70 13.92 -13.91
CA PRO A 12 -9.62 12.84 -12.93
C PRO A 12 -8.18 12.42 -12.62
N GLU A 13 -7.26 12.70 -13.54
CA GLU A 13 -5.82 12.44 -13.41
C GLU A 13 -5.16 13.29 -12.31
N SER A 14 -5.63 14.51 -12.10
CA SER A 14 -5.09 15.38 -11.05
C SER A 14 -5.39 14.84 -9.64
N LEU A 15 -6.56 14.23 -9.47
CA LEU A 15 -6.94 13.61 -8.19
C LEU A 15 -6.08 12.38 -7.89
N MET A 16 -5.78 11.58 -8.92
CA MET A 16 -4.90 10.42 -8.78
C MET A 16 -3.49 10.85 -8.40
N MET A 17 -2.92 11.83 -9.11
CA MET A 17 -1.60 12.37 -8.78
C MET A 17 -1.55 12.91 -7.35
N ALA A 18 -2.58 13.61 -6.90
CA ALA A 18 -2.66 14.09 -5.52
C ALA A 18 -2.64 12.95 -4.50
N MET A 19 -3.30 11.80 -4.78
CA MET A 19 -3.27 10.62 -3.90
C MET A 19 -1.87 10.00 -3.85
N VAL A 20 -1.19 9.87 -5.00
CA VAL A 20 0.18 9.34 -5.08
C VAL A 20 1.14 10.24 -4.31
N PHE A 21 1.12 11.55 -4.57
CA PHE A 21 1.99 12.50 -3.87
C PHE A 21 1.74 12.53 -2.37
N ARG A 22 0.49 12.49 -1.94
CA ARG A 22 0.15 12.40 -0.52
C ARG A 22 0.71 11.13 0.12
N SER A 23 0.59 9.99 -0.56
CA SER A 23 1.12 8.72 -0.06
C SER A 23 2.64 8.74 0.06
N LEU A 24 3.33 9.25 -0.97
CA LEU A 24 4.78 9.40 -0.96
C LEU A 24 5.26 10.38 0.12
N PHE A 25 4.58 11.51 0.28
CA PHE A 25 4.90 12.48 1.33
C PHE A 25 4.81 11.86 2.73
N LEU A 26 3.72 11.14 3.01
CA LEU A 26 3.57 10.44 4.29
C LEU A 26 4.63 9.36 4.50
N LEU A 27 5.05 8.70 3.41
CA LEU A 27 6.13 7.72 3.45
C LEU A 27 7.47 8.37 3.80
N CYS A 28 7.80 9.51 3.17
CA CYS A 28 9.01 10.28 3.47
C CYS A 28 9.12 10.69 4.95
N MET A 29 7.97 10.88 5.62
CA MET A 29 7.94 11.18 7.05
C MET A 29 8.10 9.92 7.93
N ARG A 30 7.56 8.78 7.48
CA ARG A 30 7.55 7.54 8.27
C ARG A 30 8.84 6.74 8.16
N VAL A 31 9.43 6.66 6.99
CA VAL A 31 10.65 5.86 6.74
C VAL A 31 11.81 6.27 7.66
N PRO A 32 12.15 7.56 7.83
CA PRO A 32 13.22 7.97 8.74
C PRO A 32 12.94 7.59 10.20
N ILE A 33 11.69 7.64 10.63
CA ILE A 33 11.32 7.26 12.00
C ILE A 33 11.56 5.76 12.23
N VAL A 34 11.14 4.93 11.28
CA VAL A 34 11.34 3.46 11.38
C VAL A 34 12.82 3.11 11.36
N LEU A 35 13.59 3.73 10.45
CA LEU A 35 15.04 3.53 10.36
C LEU A 35 15.76 4.02 11.62
N GLY A 36 15.35 5.17 12.17
CA GLY A 36 15.91 5.69 13.41
C GLY A 36 15.65 4.77 14.61
N LEU A 37 14.46 4.19 14.71
CA LEU A 37 14.14 3.22 15.76
C LEU A 37 14.93 1.91 15.59
N ALA A 38 15.09 1.42 14.36
CA ALA A 38 15.88 0.22 14.08
C ALA A 38 17.37 0.45 14.38
N ALA A 39 17.90 1.64 14.05
CA ALA A 39 19.26 2.03 14.40
C ALA A 39 19.48 2.10 15.92
N ALA A 40 18.54 2.68 16.66
CA ALA A 40 18.60 2.78 18.12
C ALA A 40 18.62 1.41 18.81
N GLN A 41 18.01 0.39 18.17
CA GLN A 41 18.03 -0.99 18.65
C GLN A 41 19.25 -1.79 18.18
N GLY A 42 20.15 -1.21 17.38
CA GLY A 42 21.31 -1.88 16.82
C GLY A 42 20.99 -2.94 15.76
N LEU A 43 19.78 -2.93 15.22
CA LEU A 43 19.30 -3.91 14.23
C LEU A 43 19.53 -3.45 12.80
N LEU A 44 20.02 -2.22 12.58
CA LEU A 44 20.13 -1.61 11.26
C LEU A 44 21.46 -1.97 10.59
N GLU A 45 21.40 -2.81 9.57
CA GLU A 45 22.47 -2.97 8.59
C GLU A 45 22.24 -2.04 7.40
N TRP A 46 23.31 -1.42 6.87
CA TRP A 46 23.19 -0.44 5.80
C TRP A 46 22.57 -1.02 4.51
N GLN A 47 22.83 -2.30 4.20
CA GLN A 47 22.26 -3.01 3.05
C GLN A 47 20.74 -3.18 3.19
N ASN A 48 20.31 -3.55 4.39
CA ASN A 48 18.91 -3.73 4.73
C ASN A 48 18.14 -2.40 4.72
N ALA A 49 18.79 -1.33 5.19
CA ALA A 49 18.23 0.02 5.12
C ALA A 49 17.98 0.47 3.67
N LEU A 50 18.92 0.22 2.76
CA LEU A 50 18.77 0.55 1.34
C LEU A 50 17.63 -0.24 0.69
N LEU A 51 17.54 -1.54 0.96
CA LEU A 51 16.43 -2.37 0.46
C LEU A 51 15.08 -1.89 0.99
N PHE A 52 15.00 -1.56 2.27
CA PHE A 52 13.77 -1.03 2.87
C PHE A 52 13.35 0.31 2.25
N ILE A 53 14.31 1.23 2.03
CA ILE A 53 14.05 2.51 1.36
C ILE A 53 13.58 2.30 -0.09
N ALA A 54 14.19 1.37 -0.82
CA ALA A 54 13.82 1.09 -2.20
C ALA A 54 12.43 0.45 -2.34
N MET A 55 12.06 -0.44 -1.40
CA MET A 55 10.80 -1.19 -1.45
C MET A 55 9.61 -0.44 -0.84
N SER A 56 9.84 0.45 0.12
CA SER A 56 8.76 1.18 0.77
C SER A 56 7.88 2.02 -0.17
N PRO A 57 8.38 2.71 -1.23
CA PRO A 57 7.54 3.39 -2.21
C PRO A 57 6.67 2.42 -3.02
N ILE A 58 7.19 1.25 -3.36
CA ILE A 58 6.43 0.22 -4.11
C ILE A 58 5.25 -0.26 -3.27
N CYS A 59 5.47 -0.52 -1.99
CA CYS A 59 4.40 -0.89 -1.06
C CYS A 59 3.36 0.22 -0.87
N ALA A 60 3.79 1.48 -0.83
CA ALA A 60 2.89 2.63 -0.78
C ALA A 60 2.02 2.72 -2.04
N LEU A 61 2.59 2.46 -3.23
CA LEU A 61 1.85 2.35 -4.48
C LEU A 61 0.81 1.22 -4.46
N GLY A 62 1.09 0.11 -3.78
CA GLY A 62 0.12 -0.96 -3.56
C GLY A 62 -1.13 -0.47 -2.84
N GLY A 63 -0.98 0.33 -1.80
CA GLY A 63 -2.10 0.96 -1.10
C GLY A 63 -2.89 1.92 -1.99
N VAL A 64 -2.21 2.71 -2.82
CA VAL A 64 -2.84 3.59 -3.82
C VAL A 64 -3.59 2.78 -4.86
N ALA A 65 -3.02 1.66 -5.34
CA ALA A 65 -3.65 0.78 -6.32
C ALA A 65 -4.98 0.22 -5.82
N VAL A 66 -5.02 -0.26 -4.57
CA VAL A 66 -6.26 -0.72 -3.93
C VAL A 66 -7.26 0.43 -3.82
N GLY A 67 -6.83 1.62 -3.41
CA GLY A 67 -7.67 2.82 -3.34
C GLY A 67 -8.27 3.21 -4.70
N LEU A 68 -7.47 3.18 -5.76
CA LEU A 68 -7.91 3.45 -7.13
C LEU A 68 -8.91 2.40 -7.64
N PHE A 69 -8.70 1.13 -7.30
CA PHE A 69 -9.62 0.07 -7.67
C PHE A 69 -11.02 0.29 -7.09
N PHE A 70 -11.10 0.71 -5.82
CA PHE A 70 -12.38 0.97 -5.17
C PHE A 70 -12.97 2.35 -5.47
N ALA A 71 -12.18 3.30 -5.98
CA ALA A 71 -12.64 4.68 -6.22
C ALA A 71 -13.91 4.79 -7.08
N PRO A 72 -14.04 4.12 -8.25
CA PRO A 72 -15.24 4.22 -9.08
C PRO A 72 -16.47 3.65 -8.37
N PHE A 73 -16.33 2.59 -7.60
CA PHE A 73 -17.43 1.98 -6.86
C PHE A 73 -17.94 2.89 -5.73
N THR A 74 -17.03 3.62 -5.07
CA THR A 74 -17.40 4.56 -4.00
C THR A 74 -18.10 5.83 -4.52
N LEU A 75 -17.97 6.14 -5.81
CA LEU A 75 -18.71 7.23 -6.45
C LEU A 75 -20.16 6.84 -6.73
N VAL A 76 -20.40 5.59 -7.10
CA VAL A 76 -21.73 5.06 -7.39
C VAL A 76 -22.53 4.78 -6.13
N SER A 77 -21.88 4.26 -5.08
CA SER A 77 -22.54 3.87 -3.84
C SER A 77 -21.88 4.55 -2.64
N GLY A 78 -22.59 5.47 -2.00
CA GLY A 78 -22.15 6.11 -0.75
C GLY A 78 -21.88 5.10 0.38
N ASP A 79 -22.66 4.02 0.43
CA ASP A 79 -22.55 2.94 1.41
C ASP A 79 -21.22 2.16 1.31
N LEU A 80 -20.70 2.01 0.11
CA LEU A 80 -19.42 1.34 -0.11
C LEU A 80 -18.25 2.12 0.53
N LYS A 81 -18.33 3.45 0.56
CA LYS A 81 -17.35 4.29 1.25
C LYS A 81 -17.32 3.99 2.75
N LEU A 82 -18.48 3.80 3.36
CA LEU A 82 -18.59 3.44 4.77
C LEU A 82 -18.09 2.01 5.00
N ALA A 83 -18.48 1.06 4.14
CA ALA A 83 -18.06 -0.33 4.20
C ALA A 83 -16.53 -0.47 4.10
N VAL A 84 -15.87 0.22 3.17
CA VAL A 84 -14.39 0.23 3.03
C VAL A 84 -13.74 0.75 4.31
N GLY A 85 -14.29 1.81 4.92
CA GLY A 85 -13.78 2.36 6.19
C GLY A 85 -13.91 1.37 7.36
N VAL A 86 -14.99 0.60 7.40
CA VAL A 86 -15.23 -0.44 8.43
C VAL A 86 -14.29 -1.64 8.22
N ILE A 87 -14.09 -2.08 6.96
CA ILE A 87 -13.24 -3.23 6.64
C ILE A 87 -11.75 -2.90 6.80
N ALA A 88 -11.33 -1.67 6.52
CA ALA A 88 -9.93 -1.26 6.61
C ALA A 88 -9.35 -1.40 8.03
N ARG A 89 -10.16 -1.21 9.07
CA ARG A 89 -9.68 -1.33 10.46
C ARG A 89 -9.35 -2.77 10.85
N PRO A 90 -10.23 -3.78 10.70
CA PRO A 90 -9.85 -5.18 10.95
C PRO A 90 -8.70 -5.66 10.06
N MET A 91 -8.64 -5.19 8.79
CA MET A 91 -7.53 -5.53 7.89
C MET A 91 -6.17 -5.09 8.43
N LEU A 92 -6.09 -3.99 9.17
CA LEU A 92 -4.87 -3.57 9.84
C LEU A 92 -4.36 -4.63 10.84
N TYR A 93 -5.25 -5.24 11.61
CA TYR A 93 -4.91 -6.31 12.56
C TYR A 93 -4.59 -7.62 11.84
N LEU A 94 -5.34 -7.97 10.80
CA LEU A 94 -5.14 -9.17 9.99
C LEU A 94 -3.94 -9.07 9.03
N SER A 95 -3.33 -7.89 8.92
CA SER A 95 -2.10 -7.69 8.13
C SER A 95 -0.81 -8.06 8.87
N GLY A 96 -0.91 -8.37 10.17
CA GLY A 96 0.28 -8.65 10.97
C GLY A 96 1.14 -7.41 11.30
N ALA A 97 0.63 -6.20 11.00
CA ALA A 97 1.34 -4.95 11.27
C ALA A 97 1.53 -4.72 12.78
N VAL A 98 0.51 -5.03 13.57
CA VAL A 98 0.48 -4.81 15.02
C VAL A 98 0.95 -6.05 15.79
N PHE A 99 0.48 -7.23 15.38
CA PHE A 99 0.81 -8.49 16.04
C PHE A 99 1.32 -9.50 15.02
N PRO A 100 2.36 -10.29 15.33
CA PRO A 100 2.81 -11.36 14.45
C PRO A 100 1.68 -12.40 14.28
N LEU A 101 1.37 -12.77 13.05
CA LEU A 101 0.37 -13.78 12.74
C LEU A 101 0.95 -15.18 13.01
N THR A 102 0.69 -15.71 14.21
CA THR A 102 1.15 -17.04 14.63
C THR A 102 -0.03 -17.99 14.86
N GLY A 103 0.21 -19.31 14.83
CA GLY A 103 -0.80 -20.33 15.10
C GLY A 103 -1.90 -20.37 14.04
N GLY A 104 -3.18 -20.44 14.46
CA GLY A 104 -4.34 -20.54 13.56
C GLY A 104 -4.54 -19.33 12.63
N LEU A 105 -3.98 -18.18 12.98
CA LEU A 105 -4.04 -16.97 12.15
C LEU A 105 -3.02 -16.97 11.00
N ALA A 106 -2.10 -17.93 10.97
CA ALA A 106 -1.11 -18.05 9.89
C ALA A 106 -1.74 -18.30 8.51
N ILE A 107 -2.96 -18.83 8.46
CA ILE A 107 -3.70 -19.00 7.19
C ILE A 107 -3.94 -17.64 6.51
N PHE A 108 -4.24 -16.60 7.28
CA PHE A 108 -4.46 -15.25 6.75
C PHE A 108 -3.18 -14.61 6.20
N LYS A 109 -2.00 -15.07 6.62
CA LYS A 109 -0.71 -14.61 6.12
C LYS A 109 -0.55 -14.85 4.62
N HIS A 110 -0.90 -16.05 4.14
CA HIS A 110 -0.75 -16.40 2.72
C HIS A 110 -1.90 -15.90 1.83
N GLY A 111 -3.07 -15.65 2.42
CA GLY A 111 -4.24 -15.15 1.69
C GLY A 111 -4.36 -13.64 1.59
N ASN A 112 -3.60 -12.90 2.39
CA ASN A 112 -3.70 -11.44 2.46
C ASN A 112 -2.45 -10.78 1.84
N PRO A 113 -2.56 -10.12 0.66
CA PRO A 113 -1.42 -9.48 -0.01
C PRO A 113 -0.79 -8.35 0.84
N VAL A 114 -1.58 -7.70 1.68
CA VAL A 114 -1.07 -6.67 2.60
C VAL A 114 -0.19 -7.29 3.69
N ALA A 115 -0.59 -8.46 4.22
CA ALA A 115 0.20 -9.18 5.22
C ALA A 115 1.55 -9.63 4.64
N LEU A 116 1.54 -10.21 3.43
CA LEU A 116 2.76 -10.59 2.72
C LEU A 116 3.70 -9.40 2.53
N THR A 117 3.16 -8.27 2.06
CA THR A 117 3.95 -7.05 1.83
C THR A 117 4.60 -6.52 3.11
N ILE A 118 3.86 -6.49 4.21
CA ILE A 118 4.38 -6.01 5.52
C ILE A 118 5.44 -6.97 6.05
N GLU A 119 5.23 -8.26 5.89
CA GLU A 119 6.17 -9.27 6.35
C GLU A 119 7.49 -9.20 5.57
N GLU A 120 7.44 -9.11 4.25
CA GLU A 120 8.64 -8.95 3.41
C GLU A 120 9.40 -7.66 3.74
N LEU A 121 8.70 -6.54 4.00
CA LEU A 121 9.33 -5.31 4.48
C LEU A 121 9.99 -5.47 5.85
N ARG A 122 9.36 -6.23 6.74
CA ARG A 122 9.93 -6.53 8.06
C ARG A 122 11.17 -7.42 7.93
N PHE A 123 11.13 -8.43 7.06
CA PHE A 123 12.30 -9.26 6.78
C PHE A 123 13.44 -8.46 6.15
N CYS A 124 13.17 -7.55 5.23
CA CYS A 124 14.18 -6.66 4.67
C CYS A 124 14.91 -5.85 5.74
N LEU A 125 14.21 -5.46 6.82
CA LEU A 125 14.80 -4.64 7.87
C LEU A 125 15.56 -5.47 8.91
N LEU A 126 15.08 -6.67 9.23
CA LEU A 126 15.53 -7.46 10.38
C LEU A 126 16.44 -8.65 10.03
N SER A 127 16.44 -9.11 8.78
CA SER A 127 17.19 -10.30 8.39
C SER A 127 18.48 -9.93 7.64
N PRO A 128 19.64 -10.43 8.08
CA PRO A 128 20.93 -10.16 7.45
C PRO A 128 21.15 -10.91 6.12
N SER A 129 20.17 -11.67 5.63
CA SER A 129 20.35 -12.51 4.45
C SER A 129 19.60 -11.98 3.22
N LEU A 130 20.32 -11.86 2.11
CA LEU A 130 19.81 -11.54 0.78
C LEU A 130 18.89 -12.65 0.20
N SER A 131 18.60 -13.71 0.96
CA SER A 131 17.78 -14.85 0.52
C SER A 131 16.33 -14.47 0.20
N HIS A 132 15.86 -13.33 0.69
CA HIS A 132 14.49 -12.82 0.49
C HIS A 132 14.31 -11.88 -0.70
N ILE A 133 15.35 -11.63 -1.50
CA ILE A 133 15.24 -10.76 -2.68
C ILE A 133 14.23 -11.30 -3.69
N LEU A 134 14.18 -12.61 -3.88
CA LEU A 134 13.31 -13.24 -4.85
C LEU A 134 11.82 -13.11 -4.49
N PRO A 135 11.36 -13.45 -3.27
CA PRO A 135 9.98 -13.18 -2.83
C PRO A 135 9.62 -11.69 -2.92
N LEU A 136 10.54 -10.82 -2.52
CA LEU A 136 10.37 -9.37 -2.57
C LEU A 136 10.11 -8.87 -4.01
N PHE A 137 10.86 -9.41 -4.97
CA PHE A 137 10.67 -9.09 -6.38
C PHE A 137 9.29 -9.52 -6.88
N TYR A 138 8.80 -10.70 -6.49
CA TYR A 138 7.45 -11.16 -6.86
C TYR A 138 6.36 -10.28 -6.24
N VAL A 139 6.52 -9.87 -4.99
CA VAL A 139 5.59 -8.94 -4.33
C VAL A 139 5.59 -7.59 -5.06
N ALA A 140 6.75 -7.05 -5.39
CA ALA A 140 6.86 -5.80 -6.15
C ALA A 140 6.19 -5.89 -7.52
N LEU A 141 6.42 -6.98 -8.26
CA LEU A 141 5.81 -7.24 -9.56
C LEU A 141 4.28 -7.35 -9.45
N GLY A 142 3.78 -8.04 -8.43
CA GLY A 142 2.34 -8.15 -8.14
C GLY A 142 1.70 -6.79 -7.85
N ILE A 143 2.36 -5.95 -7.06
CA ILE A 143 1.90 -4.58 -6.75
C ILE A 143 1.88 -3.72 -8.02
N MET A 144 2.92 -3.78 -8.85
CA MET A 144 2.98 -3.03 -10.10
C MET A 144 1.88 -3.48 -11.08
N ALA A 145 1.64 -4.78 -11.20
CA ALA A 145 0.56 -5.31 -12.03
C ALA A 145 -0.81 -4.83 -11.51
N LEU A 146 -1.05 -4.90 -10.19
CA LEU A 146 -2.27 -4.40 -9.56
C LEU A 146 -2.46 -2.90 -9.81
N PHE A 147 -1.38 -2.12 -9.70
CA PHE A 147 -1.42 -0.68 -9.97
C PHE A 147 -1.81 -0.39 -11.43
N CYS A 148 -1.22 -1.09 -12.39
CA CYS A 148 -1.54 -0.93 -13.82
C CYS A 148 -3.01 -1.28 -14.11
N VAL A 149 -3.51 -2.39 -13.55
CA VAL A 149 -4.91 -2.82 -13.72
C VAL A 149 -5.86 -1.79 -13.11
N SER A 150 -5.58 -1.34 -11.89
CA SER A 150 -6.40 -0.35 -11.18
C SER A 150 -6.40 1.01 -11.89
N TRP A 151 -5.24 1.44 -12.40
CA TRP A 151 -5.09 2.64 -13.21
C TRP A 151 -5.96 2.57 -14.46
N PHE A 152 -5.86 1.47 -15.22
CA PHE A 152 -6.63 1.29 -16.44
C PHE A 152 -8.14 1.23 -16.17
N ALA A 153 -8.55 0.49 -15.15
CA ALA A 153 -9.95 0.39 -14.73
C ALA A 153 -10.51 1.77 -14.32
N TYR A 154 -9.77 2.52 -13.49
CA TYR A 154 -10.16 3.87 -13.08
C TYR A 154 -10.31 4.81 -14.28
N HIS A 155 -9.32 4.84 -15.15
CA HIS A 155 -9.32 5.75 -16.31
C HIS A 155 -10.46 5.44 -17.28
N ARG A 156 -10.75 4.16 -17.54
CA ARG A 156 -11.87 3.74 -18.38
C ARG A 156 -13.21 4.09 -17.77
N THR A 157 -13.37 3.89 -16.46
CA THR A 157 -14.63 4.15 -15.76
C THR A 157 -14.90 5.65 -15.67
N MET A 158 -13.90 6.46 -15.34
CA MET A 158 -14.08 7.90 -15.20
C MET A 158 -14.41 8.60 -16.53
N ARG A 159 -13.85 8.12 -17.65
CA ARG A 159 -14.20 8.64 -18.98
C ARG A 159 -15.66 8.37 -19.38
N ALA A 160 -16.28 7.36 -18.80
CA ALA A 160 -17.69 7.05 -19.07
C ALA A 160 -18.66 7.91 -18.24
N TYR A 161 -18.19 8.59 -17.19
CA TYR A 161 -18.98 9.44 -16.29
C TYR A 161 -18.78 10.95 -16.53
N VAL A 162 -17.82 11.34 -17.35
CA VAL A 162 -17.58 12.72 -17.79
C VAL A 162 -18.04 12.87 -19.23
#